data_d0d50f8f237a1be9aa64d07578534ef7
#
_entry.id   d0d50f8f237a1be9aa64d07578534ef7
#
_cell.length_a   1.000
_cell.length_b   1.000
_cell.length_c   1.000
_cell.angle_alpha   90.00
_cell.angle_beta   90.00
_cell.angle_gamma   90.00
#
_symmetry.space_group_name_H-M   'P 1'
#
loop_
_entity.id
_entity.type
_entity.pdbx_description
1 polymer ?
#
loop_
_entity_poly.entity_id
_entity_poly.type
_entity_poly.pdbx_seq_one_letter_code
_entity_poly.pdbx_strand_id
1 'polypeptide(L)'
;MADQRKSDVARGGGSLKFVILAFVGVGGLFGLNAMAYEAAYPMTAAGVCEIKTLPAGVLLEARSEGEYFRENNGLFRRLFEAIQKNQVPMTTPVEAGVRPGTMVFYLDPTSAKRTDLVLQGGVRRREVEERVVASIGIRGGYSKESFEENARKIREWIKTQPGWKPVGEPYVVYWNSPFMIWFLKRSEVHLPVHKG
;
A
#
# COMPACT_ATOMS: atom_id res chain seq x y z
N MET A 1 -93.13 5.70 -21.25
CA MET A 1 -92.91 4.71 -22.31
C MET A 1 -91.54 4.15 -22.14
N ALA A 2 -91.40 3.08 -21.42
CA ALA A 2 -91.11 1.71 -21.92
C ALA A 2 -89.74 1.71 -22.64
N ASP A 3 -88.77 0.94 -22.27
CA ASP A 3 -88.85 -0.46 -21.89
C ASP A 3 -87.49 -0.94 -21.32
N GLN A 4 -87.61 -1.90 -20.49
CA GLN A 4 -86.62 -2.75 -19.86
C GLN A 4 -85.77 -3.55 -20.84
N ARG A 5 -84.60 -3.98 -20.43
CA ARG A 5 -84.14 -5.34 -20.17
C ARG A 5 -82.61 -5.32 -19.88
N LYS A 6 -82.23 -5.70 -18.71
CA LYS A 6 -81.79 -7.04 -18.23
C LYS A 6 -80.82 -7.73 -19.20
N SER A 7 -79.72 -8.06 -18.79
CA SER A 7 -79.06 -9.14 -18.02
C SER A 7 -77.71 -9.35 -18.64
N ASP A 8 -76.67 -9.84 -18.13
CA ASP A 8 -76.21 -10.75 -17.16
C ASP A 8 -74.65 -10.72 -17.15
N VAL A 9 -74.15 -10.67 -16.03
CA VAL A 9 -73.02 -11.46 -15.49
C VAL A 9 -72.11 -12.20 -16.48
N ALA A 10 -70.85 -11.88 -16.51
CA ALA A 10 -69.76 -12.86 -16.47
C ALA A 10 -68.47 -12.31 -15.87
N ARG A 11 -68.07 -12.90 -14.81
CA ARG A 11 -66.73 -12.81 -14.21
C ARG A 11 -65.65 -13.26 -15.19
N GLY A 12 -64.63 -12.47 -15.40
CA GLY A 12 -63.42 -12.88 -16.08
C GLY A 12 -62.21 -12.23 -15.46
N GLY A 13 -61.62 -12.93 -14.48
CA GLY A 13 -60.37 -12.51 -13.88
C GLY A 13 -59.23 -12.59 -14.90
N GLY A 14 -58.77 -11.44 -15.36
CA GLY A 14 -57.57 -11.31 -16.19
C GLY A 14 -56.39 -10.94 -15.33
N SER A 15 -55.61 -11.95 -14.96
CA SER A 15 -54.31 -11.79 -14.31
C SER A 15 -53.40 -10.95 -15.18
N LEU A 16 -53.10 -9.73 -14.74
CA LEU A 16 -52.15 -8.85 -15.39
C LEU A 16 -50.75 -9.41 -15.07
N LYS A 17 -50.23 -10.26 -15.94
CA LYS A 17 -48.84 -10.70 -15.87
C LYS A 17 -47.95 -9.52 -16.20
N PHE A 18 -47.34 -8.94 -15.15
CA PHE A 18 -46.19 -8.06 -15.31
C PHE A 18 -45.04 -8.85 -15.94
N VAL A 19 -44.82 -8.65 -17.21
CA VAL A 19 -43.60 -9.09 -17.89
C VAL A 19 -42.50 -8.11 -17.46
N ILE A 20 -41.70 -8.49 -16.46
CA ILE A 20 -40.44 -7.81 -16.13
C ILE A 20 -39.49 -8.16 -17.26
N LEU A 21 -39.30 -7.24 -18.19
CA LEU A 21 -38.23 -7.32 -19.19
C LEU A 21 -36.92 -7.05 -18.45
N ALA A 22 -36.20 -8.11 -18.08
CA ALA A 22 -34.85 -8.02 -17.58
C ALA A 22 -33.95 -7.52 -18.71
N PHE A 23 -33.60 -6.24 -18.66
CA PHE A 23 -32.49 -5.71 -19.44
C PHE A 23 -31.20 -6.32 -18.85
N VAL A 24 -30.73 -7.39 -19.45
CA VAL A 24 -29.35 -7.85 -19.25
C VAL A 24 -28.46 -6.86 -19.99
N GLY A 25 -28.11 -5.80 -19.29
CA GLY A 25 -27.02 -4.91 -19.69
C GLY A 25 -25.72 -5.70 -19.63
N VAL A 26 -25.22 -6.09 -20.80
CA VAL A 26 -23.81 -6.49 -20.94
C VAL A 26 -22.94 -5.26 -20.69
N GLY A 27 -22.83 -4.89 -19.43
CA GLY A 27 -21.81 -3.96 -18.96
C GLY A 27 -20.48 -4.69 -19.03
N GLY A 28 -19.71 -4.38 -20.07
CA GLY A 28 -18.33 -4.82 -20.16
C GLY A 28 -17.60 -4.39 -18.90
N LEU A 29 -17.23 -5.37 -18.07
CA LEU A 29 -16.22 -5.20 -17.02
C LEU A 29 -14.90 -4.88 -17.74
N PHE A 30 -14.67 -3.60 -18.05
CA PHE A 30 -13.32 -3.11 -18.18
C PHE A 30 -12.71 -3.26 -16.78
N GLY A 31 -12.10 -4.41 -16.54
CA GLY A 31 -11.21 -4.61 -15.42
C GLY A 31 -10.13 -3.55 -15.50
N LEU A 32 -10.23 -2.52 -14.67
CA LEU A 32 -9.07 -1.76 -14.27
C LEU A 32 -8.14 -2.77 -13.61
N ASN A 33 -7.24 -3.36 -14.40
CA ASN A 33 -6.06 -4.01 -13.88
C ASN A 33 -5.24 -2.90 -13.20
N ALA A 34 -5.63 -2.53 -11.98
CA ALA A 34 -4.72 -1.89 -11.09
C ALA A 34 -3.53 -2.87 -11.02
N MET A 35 -2.36 -2.45 -11.50
CA MET A 35 -1.15 -3.23 -11.32
C MET A 35 -0.98 -3.41 -9.81
N ALA A 36 -1.43 -4.55 -9.31
CA ALA A 36 -1.22 -4.95 -7.93
C ALA A 36 0.26 -5.33 -7.84
N TYR A 37 1.07 -4.41 -7.35
CA TYR A 37 2.45 -4.74 -6.98
C TYR A 37 2.41 -5.78 -5.86
N GLU A 38 3.29 -6.77 -5.94
CA GLU A 38 3.45 -7.74 -4.88
C GLU A 38 3.86 -7.04 -3.58
N ALA A 39 3.13 -7.32 -2.50
CA ALA A 39 3.39 -6.72 -1.20
C ALA A 39 4.33 -7.61 -0.38
N ALA A 40 5.44 -7.03 0.08
CA ALA A 40 6.41 -7.75 0.91
C ALA A 40 5.86 -8.14 2.30
N TYR A 41 4.89 -7.38 2.82
CA TYR A 41 4.22 -7.63 4.10
C TYR A 41 2.89 -6.86 4.20
N PRO A 42 2.00 -7.17 5.18
CA PRO A 42 0.72 -6.47 5.31
C PRO A 42 0.87 -5.00 5.73
N MET A 43 -0.02 -4.16 5.20
CA MET A 43 -0.09 -2.74 5.54
C MET A 43 -0.84 -2.50 6.85
N THR A 44 -0.33 -1.59 7.69
CA THR A 44 -1.05 -1.07 8.87
C THR A 44 -2.19 -0.16 8.46
N ALA A 45 -3.38 -0.37 9.03
CA ALA A 45 -4.54 0.46 8.72
C ALA A 45 -4.31 1.92 9.15
N ALA A 46 -4.84 2.88 8.38
CA ALA A 46 -4.68 4.29 8.67
C ALA A 46 -5.25 4.67 10.04
N GLY A 47 -4.46 5.38 10.85
CA GLY A 47 -4.80 5.78 12.21
C GLY A 47 -4.57 4.71 13.28
N VAL A 48 -4.16 3.50 12.89
CA VAL A 48 -3.86 2.39 13.80
C VAL A 48 -2.38 2.37 14.14
N CYS A 49 -2.06 2.09 15.41
CA CYS A 49 -0.71 1.73 15.86
C CYS A 49 -0.69 0.23 16.19
N GLU A 50 0.32 -0.48 15.74
CA GLU A 50 0.50 -1.90 16.02
C GLU A 50 1.99 -2.27 16.12
N ILE A 51 2.27 -3.40 16.75
CA ILE A 51 3.58 -4.03 16.69
C ILE A 51 3.46 -5.18 15.70
N LYS A 52 4.32 -5.21 14.68
CA LYS A 52 4.32 -6.25 13.68
C LYS A 52 5.72 -6.75 13.35
N THR A 53 5.79 -8.00 12.93
CA THR A 53 7.01 -8.62 12.43
C THR A 53 7.08 -8.44 10.92
N LEU A 54 8.20 -7.92 10.45
CA LEU A 54 8.52 -7.82 9.04
C LEU A 54 9.37 -9.01 8.64
N PRO A 55 9.08 -9.69 7.52
CA PRO A 55 9.81 -10.87 7.10
C PRO A 55 11.26 -10.56 6.76
N ALA A 56 12.10 -11.58 6.81
CA ALA A 56 13.41 -11.57 6.16
C ALA A 56 13.24 -11.35 4.65
N GLY A 57 14.21 -10.73 4.00
CA GLY A 57 14.10 -10.45 2.58
C GLY A 57 15.40 -9.94 1.96
N VAL A 58 15.35 -9.78 0.65
CA VAL A 58 16.44 -9.19 -0.13
C VAL A 58 15.98 -7.85 -0.69
N LEU A 59 16.81 -6.86 -0.53
CA LEU A 59 16.52 -5.46 -0.88
C LEU A 59 17.53 -4.94 -1.88
N LEU A 60 17.11 -4.00 -2.72
CA LEU A 60 18.00 -3.04 -3.36
C LEU A 60 17.97 -1.75 -2.56
N GLU A 61 19.13 -1.25 -2.20
CA GLU A 61 19.31 -0.05 -1.38
C GLU A 61 20.08 1.03 -2.15
N ALA A 62 19.58 2.26 -2.12
CA ALA A 62 20.32 3.46 -2.50
C ALA A 62 20.47 4.37 -1.28
N ARG A 63 21.63 5.02 -1.15
CA ARG A 63 21.95 5.95 -0.06
C ARG A 63 22.36 7.31 -0.57
N SER A 64 22.11 8.34 0.23
CA SER A 64 22.63 9.67 0.07
C SER A 64 23.29 10.13 1.38
N GLU A 65 24.15 11.12 1.30
CA GLU A 65 24.74 11.75 2.48
C GLU A 65 23.79 12.76 3.13
N GLY A 66 22.84 13.28 2.35
CA GLY A 66 21.87 14.27 2.79
C GLY A 66 20.63 13.66 3.42
N GLU A 67 19.63 14.51 3.64
CA GLU A 67 18.34 14.15 4.19
C GLU A 67 17.41 13.62 3.09
N TYR A 68 16.68 12.55 3.36
CA TYR A 68 15.78 11.88 2.42
C TYR A 68 14.81 12.84 1.68
N PHE A 69 14.14 13.72 2.40
CA PHE A 69 13.12 14.60 1.80
C PHE A 69 13.67 15.62 0.80
N ARG A 70 14.98 15.83 0.79
CA ARG A 70 15.67 16.68 -0.21
C ARG A 70 16.17 15.89 -1.41
N GLU A 71 16.45 14.60 -1.24
CA GLU A 71 17.14 13.75 -2.22
C GLU A 71 16.33 12.54 -2.70
N ASN A 72 15.07 12.43 -2.28
CA ASN A 72 14.20 11.29 -2.56
C ASN A 72 14.06 10.97 -4.06
N ASN A 73 13.98 11.98 -4.92
CA ASN A 73 13.87 11.77 -6.36
C ASN A 73 15.13 11.12 -6.95
N GLY A 74 16.31 11.52 -6.47
CA GLY A 74 17.58 10.92 -6.87
C GLY A 74 17.73 9.47 -6.40
N LEU A 75 17.29 9.17 -5.18
CA LEU A 75 17.28 7.82 -4.63
C LEU A 75 16.34 6.91 -5.41
N PHE A 76 15.10 7.37 -5.65
CA PHE A 76 14.11 6.62 -6.40
C PHE A 76 14.58 6.31 -7.82
N ARG A 77 15.10 7.32 -8.53
CA ARG A 77 15.58 7.15 -9.91
C ARG A 77 16.65 6.06 -10.00
N ARG A 78 17.65 6.08 -9.13
CA ARG A 78 18.72 5.07 -9.13
C ARG A 78 18.21 3.64 -8.93
N LEU A 79 17.28 3.46 -7.99
CA LEU A 79 16.65 2.15 -7.74
C LEU A 79 15.76 1.73 -8.91
N PHE A 80 14.99 2.68 -9.47
CA PHE A 80 14.11 2.39 -10.59
C PHE A 80 14.89 2.00 -11.84
N GLU A 81 15.98 2.71 -12.16
CA GLU A 81 16.90 2.34 -13.24
C GLU A 81 17.51 0.95 -13.03
N ALA A 82 17.87 0.61 -11.79
CA ALA A 82 18.41 -0.72 -11.46
C ALA A 82 17.38 -1.83 -11.72
N ILE A 83 16.12 -1.69 -11.27
CA ILE A 83 15.08 -2.71 -11.52
C ILE A 83 14.73 -2.80 -13.00
N GLN A 84 14.65 -1.68 -13.72
CA GLN A 84 14.39 -1.66 -15.17
C GLN A 84 15.47 -2.39 -15.94
N LYS A 85 16.74 -2.05 -15.68
CA LYS A 85 17.90 -2.69 -16.35
C LYS A 85 17.95 -4.21 -16.15
N ASN A 86 17.55 -4.67 -14.98
CA ASN A 86 17.58 -6.07 -14.62
C ASN A 86 16.25 -6.80 -14.85
N GLN A 87 15.24 -6.13 -15.41
CA GLN A 87 13.89 -6.67 -15.61
C GLN A 87 13.29 -7.25 -14.31
N VAL A 88 13.53 -6.56 -13.20
CA VAL A 88 12.98 -6.91 -11.89
C VAL A 88 11.63 -6.20 -11.73
N PRO A 89 10.56 -6.91 -11.32
CA PRO A 89 9.28 -6.27 -11.09
C PRO A 89 9.34 -5.33 -9.89
N MET A 90 8.57 -4.23 -9.96
CA MET A 90 8.40 -3.34 -8.83
C MET A 90 7.54 -4.01 -7.76
N THR A 91 7.96 -3.90 -6.51
CA THR A 91 7.22 -4.40 -5.35
C THR A 91 6.78 -3.24 -4.44
N THR A 92 5.94 -3.53 -3.48
CA THR A 92 5.57 -2.62 -2.39
C THR A 92 5.80 -3.28 -1.04
N PRO A 93 6.02 -2.51 0.01
CA PRO A 93 6.22 -1.06 0.03
C PRO A 93 7.63 -0.62 -0.35
N VAL A 94 7.81 0.70 -0.51
CA VAL A 94 9.10 1.36 -0.54
C VAL A 94 9.41 1.87 0.86
N GLU A 95 10.53 1.47 1.44
CA GLU A 95 10.98 2.00 2.72
C GLU A 95 12.04 3.09 2.52
N ALA A 96 12.03 4.11 3.37
CA ALA A 96 13.00 5.18 3.31
C ALA A 96 13.42 5.66 4.70
N GLY A 97 14.72 5.56 4.98
CA GLY A 97 15.36 6.18 6.15
C GLY A 97 15.61 7.66 5.89
N VAL A 98 15.50 8.48 6.96
CA VAL A 98 15.51 9.94 6.80
C VAL A 98 16.91 10.52 6.93
N ARG A 99 17.72 10.05 7.88
CA ARG A 99 19.08 10.56 8.14
C ARG A 99 20.04 9.43 8.50
N PRO A 100 21.03 9.14 7.64
CA PRO A 100 21.18 9.62 6.26
C PRO A 100 20.01 9.18 5.38
N GLY A 101 19.79 9.87 4.25
CA GLY A 101 18.74 9.52 3.31
C GLY A 101 19.00 8.14 2.71
N THR A 102 18.08 7.21 2.89
CA THR A 102 18.13 5.89 2.28
C THR A 102 16.78 5.57 1.63
N MET A 103 16.80 4.74 0.60
CA MET A 103 15.59 4.18 0.02
C MET A 103 15.85 2.73 -0.33
N VAL A 104 14.86 1.86 -0.10
CA VAL A 104 14.96 0.45 -0.44
C VAL A 104 13.73 -0.03 -1.19
N PHE A 105 13.97 -0.91 -2.17
CA PHE A 105 12.96 -1.71 -2.84
C PHE A 105 13.16 -3.17 -2.46
N TYR A 106 12.09 -3.85 -2.08
CA TYR A 106 12.11 -5.29 -1.89
C TYR A 106 12.23 -6.00 -3.24
N LEU A 107 12.99 -7.07 -3.29
CA LEU A 107 12.96 -7.99 -4.42
C LEU A 107 11.87 -9.04 -4.21
N ASP A 108 11.15 -9.36 -5.26
CA ASP A 108 10.25 -10.52 -5.26
C ASP A 108 11.03 -11.82 -5.05
N PRO A 109 10.39 -12.94 -4.66
CA PRO A 109 11.09 -14.19 -4.34
C PRO A 109 11.94 -14.77 -5.48
N THR A 110 11.57 -14.47 -6.74
CA THR A 110 12.33 -14.93 -7.91
C THR A 110 13.57 -14.09 -8.10
N SER A 111 13.42 -12.78 -8.10
CA SER A 111 14.51 -11.81 -8.24
C SER A 111 15.49 -11.87 -7.06
N ALA A 112 15.02 -12.19 -5.86
CA ALA A 112 15.85 -12.34 -4.66
C ALA A 112 16.91 -13.47 -4.78
N LYS A 113 16.64 -14.49 -5.59
CA LYS A 113 17.57 -15.62 -5.83
C LYS A 113 18.62 -15.32 -6.91
N ARG A 114 18.47 -14.22 -7.64
CA ARG A 114 19.37 -13.87 -8.74
C ARG A 114 20.71 -13.37 -8.23
N THR A 115 21.78 -13.82 -8.86
CA THR A 115 23.17 -13.41 -8.60
C THR A 115 23.76 -12.59 -9.74
N ASP A 116 23.02 -12.48 -10.84
CA ASP A 116 23.40 -11.80 -12.09
C ASP A 116 22.96 -10.34 -12.18
N LEU A 117 22.44 -9.77 -11.08
CA LEU A 117 21.96 -8.40 -11.08
C LEU A 117 23.10 -7.40 -11.31
N VAL A 118 22.98 -6.60 -12.37
CA VAL A 118 23.93 -5.52 -12.68
C VAL A 118 23.50 -4.25 -11.95
N LEU A 119 24.15 -3.97 -10.83
CA LEU A 119 23.86 -2.80 -9.99
C LEU A 119 24.86 -1.69 -10.25
N GLN A 120 24.36 -0.46 -10.45
CA GLN A 120 25.12 0.75 -10.74
C GLN A 120 24.61 1.93 -9.91
N GLY A 121 25.26 3.09 -9.99
CA GLY A 121 24.81 4.32 -9.33
C GLY A 121 24.79 4.24 -7.80
N GLY A 122 25.63 3.40 -7.21
CA GLY A 122 25.66 3.22 -5.74
C GLY A 122 24.49 2.40 -5.18
N VAL A 123 23.71 1.72 -6.04
CA VAL A 123 22.70 0.76 -5.62
C VAL A 123 23.39 -0.51 -5.15
N ARG A 124 22.96 -1.04 -4.01
CA ARG A 124 23.52 -2.25 -3.40
C ARG A 124 22.43 -3.26 -3.12
N ARG A 125 22.72 -4.55 -3.30
CA ARG A 125 21.90 -5.65 -2.79
C ARG A 125 22.19 -5.82 -1.31
N ARG A 126 21.15 -5.95 -0.50
CA ARG A 126 21.24 -6.17 0.94
C ARG A 126 20.24 -7.23 1.38
N GLU A 127 20.67 -8.13 2.23
CA GLU A 127 19.81 -9.06 2.94
C GLU A 127 19.41 -8.46 4.27
N VAL A 128 18.17 -8.66 4.67
CA VAL A 128 17.65 -8.28 5.98
C VAL A 128 17.03 -9.50 6.64
N GLU A 129 17.28 -9.62 7.92
CA GLU A 129 16.65 -10.62 8.76
C GLU A 129 15.22 -10.19 9.12
N GLU A 130 14.46 -11.12 9.66
CA GLU A 130 13.18 -10.84 10.28
C GLU A 130 13.38 -9.80 11.38
N ARG A 131 12.49 -8.80 11.43
CA ARG A 131 12.60 -7.69 12.38
C ARG A 131 11.24 -7.24 12.88
N VAL A 132 11.19 -6.76 14.11
CA VAL A 132 9.97 -6.26 14.72
C VAL A 132 9.97 -4.74 14.70
N VAL A 133 8.82 -4.17 14.36
CA VAL A 133 8.61 -2.73 14.34
C VAL A 133 7.30 -2.36 15.03
N ALA A 134 7.29 -1.21 15.68
CA ALA A 134 6.06 -0.49 15.94
C ALA A 134 5.71 0.31 14.68
N SER A 135 4.49 0.19 14.21
CA SER A 135 3.99 0.82 12.99
C SER A 135 2.80 1.71 13.26
N ILE A 136 2.71 2.85 12.61
CA ILE A 136 1.52 3.70 12.55
C ILE A 136 1.12 3.92 11.09
N GLY A 137 -0.12 3.55 10.74
CA GLY A 137 -0.67 3.74 9.40
C GLY A 137 -1.15 5.18 9.17
N ILE A 138 -0.92 5.71 7.97
CA ILE A 138 -1.20 7.09 7.59
C ILE A 138 -1.97 7.12 6.28
N ARG A 139 -2.94 8.02 6.19
CA ARG A 139 -3.64 8.37 4.96
C ARG A 139 -3.34 9.81 4.58
N GLY A 140 -3.02 10.05 3.32
CA GLY A 140 -2.79 11.40 2.80
C GLY A 140 -1.44 11.56 2.11
N GLY A 141 -1.06 12.80 1.85
CA GLY A 141 0.17 13.14 1.14
C GLY A 141 1.45 12.74 1.89
N TYR A 142 2.50 12.57 1.11
CA TYR A 142 3.84 12.25 1.62
C TYR A 142 4.60 13.55 1.90
N SER A 143 4.78 13.91 3.17
CA SER A 143 5.54 15.10 3.54
C SER A 143 6.43 14.86 4.76
N LYS A 144 7.42 15.71 4.93
CA LYS A 144 8.33 15.69 6.08
C LYS A 144 7.56 15.93 7.38
N GLU A 145 6.64 16.89 7.37
CA GLU A 145 5.83 17.28 8.54
C GLU A 145 4.95 16.10 8.98
N SER A 146 4.30 15.42 8.02
CA SER A 146 3.53 14.21 8.32
C SER A 146 4.39 13.10 8.91
N PHE A 147 5.60 12.89 8.38
CA PHE A 147 6.54 11.94 8.94
C PHE A 147 6.93 12.31 10.38
N GLU A 148 7.36 13.54 10.63
CA GLU A 148 7.81 14.00 11.96
C GLU A 148 6.69 13.90 13.00
N GLU A 149 5.48 14.27 12.64
CA GLU A 149 4.30 14.13 13.51
C GLU A 149 4.04 12.67 13.88
N ASN A 150 4.03 11.77 12.90
CA ASN A 150 3.72 10.36 13.15
C ASN A 150 4.91 9.63 13.81
N ALA A 151 6.16 10.04 13.55
CA ALA A 151 7.33 9.57 14.26
C ALA A 151 7.27 9.92 15.75
N ARG A 152 6.78 11.11 16.10
CA ARG A 152 6.52 11.48 17.50
C ARG A 152 5.39 10.63 18.10
N LYS A 153 4.27 10.48 17.39
CA LYS A 153 3.13 9.66 17.85
C LYS A 153 3.54 8.22 18.16
N ILE A 154 4.27 7.57 17.25
CA ILE A 154 4.68 6.17 17.45
C ILE A 154 5.69 6.02 18.59
N ARG A 155 6.58 7.01 18.80
CA ARG A 155 7.50 7.03 19.94
C ARG A 155 6.75 7.18 21.29
N GLU A 156 5.69 7.96 21.35
CA GLU A 156 4.87 8.07 22.56
C GLU A 156 4.03 6.81 22.76
N TRP A 157 3.43 6.29 21.70
CA TRP A 157 2.63 5.07 21.80
C TRP A 157 3.43 3.86 22.29
N ILE A 158 4.66 3.67 21.82
CA ILE A 158 5.47 2.51 22.23
C ILE A 158 5.82 2.55 23.73
N LYS A 159 5.90 3.72 24.36
CA LYS A 159 6.10 3.85 25.80
C LYS A 159 4.94 3.24 26.61
N THR A 160 3.76 3.16 26.02
CA THR A 160 2.57 2.56 26.66
C THR A 160 2.48 1.05 26.44
N GLN A 161 3.41 0.46 25.68
CA GLN A 161 3.42 -0.98 25.37
C GLN A 161 4.40 -1.71 26.31
N PRO A 162 3.93 -2.49 27.29
CA PRO A 162 4.82 -3.14 28.26
C PRO A 162 5.82 -4.07 27.58
N GLY A 163 7.07 -3.99 28.01
CA GLY A 163 8.15 -4.86 27.55
C GLY A 163 8.70 -4.55 26.15
N TRP A 164 8.27 -3.45 25.50
CA TRP A 164 8.82 -3.04 24.22
C TRP A 164 9.69 -1.78 24.32
N LYS A 165 10.85 -1.81 23.66
CA LYS A 165 11.79 -0.70 23.63
C LYS A 165 12.24 -0.36 22.21
N PRO A 166 12.36 0.93 21.85
CA PRO A 166 12.95 1.32 20.57
C PRO A 166 14.42 0.91 20.49
N VAL A 167 14.85 0.48 19.29
CA VAL A 167 16.26 0.11 19.00
C VAL A 167 16.82 0.81 17.77
N GLY A 168 16.09 1.76 17.21
CA GLY A 168 16.53 2.50 16.03
C GLY A 168 15.75 3.79 15.82
N GLU A 169 16.06 4.46 14.71
CA GLU A 169 15.34 5.66 14.28
C GLU A 169 14.10 5.29 13.46
N PRO A 170 13.03 6.09 13.56
CA PRO A 170 11.87 5.93 12.70
C PRO A 170 12.22 6.11 11.23
N TYR A 171 11.55 5.36 10.39
CA TYR A 171 11.63 5.48 8.94
C TYR A 171 10.23 5.46 8.31
N VAL A 172 10.14 5.95 7.09
CA VAL A 172 8.85 6.04 6.38
C VAL A 172 8.69 4.88 5.40
N VAL A 173 7.45 4.46 5.20
CA VAL A 173 7.05 3.36 4.33
C VAL A 173 5.96 3.85 3.40
N TYR A 174 6.16 3.71 2.09
CA TYR A 174 5.24 4.16 1.06
C TYR A 174 4.60 2.98 0.32
N TRP A 175 3.28 2.93 0.34
CA TRP A 175 2.51 1.85 -0.27
C TRP A 175 2.05 2.14 -1.69
N ASN A 176 1.99 3.40 -2.08
CA ASN A 176 1.45 3.82 -3.36
C ASN A 176 2.45 4.63 -4.16
N SER A 177 2.26 4.60 -5.48
CA SER A 177 3.00 5.46 -6.40
C SER A 177 2.91 6.94 -5.99
N PRO A 178 3.98 7.73 -6.18
CA PRO A 178 3.95 9.17 -5.95
C PRO A 178 2.93 9.90 -6.83
N PHE A 179 2.51 9.29 -7.95
CA PHE A 179 1.51 9.85 -8.88
C PHE A 179 0.07 9.59 -8.45
N MET A 180 -0.17 8.77 -7.43
CA MET A 180 -1.52 8.56 -6.90
C MET A 180 -2.08 9.85 -6.30
N ILE A 181 -3.40 10.05 -6.42
CA ILE A 181 -4.12 11.18 -5.82
C ILE A 181 -3.84 11.23 -4.31
N TRP A 182 -3.47 12.38 -3.80
CA TRP A 182 -2.92 12.55 -2.46
C TRP A 182 -3.77 11.95 -1.33
N PHE A 183 -5.11 12.11 -1.38
CA PHE A 183 -6.00 11.60 -0.32
C PHE A 183 -6.22 10.07 -0.37
N LEU A 184 -5.80 9.41 -1.46
CA LEU A 184 -5.79 7.95 -1.59
C LEU A 184 -4.46 7.34 -1.16
N LYS A 185 -3.40 8.14 -1.03
CA LYS A 185 -2.09 7.64 -0.63
C LYS A 185 -2.14 7.00 0.76
N ARG A 186 -1.34 5.95 0.89
CA ARG A 186 -1.09 5.24 2.14
C ARG A 186 0.39 5.21 2.41
N SER A 187 0.73 5.51 3.63
CA SER A 187 2.10 5.37 4.15
C SER A 187 2.05 4.87 5.58
N GLU A 188 3.22 4.53 6.10
CA GLU A 188 3.40 4.19 7.50
C GLU A 188 4.67 4.86 8.02
N VAL A 189 4.74 5.03 9.32
CA VAL A 189 6.01 5.26 10.00
C VAL A 189 6.29 4.04 10.86
N HIS A 190 7.45 3.44 10.62
CA HIS A 190 7.96 2.33 11.40
C HIS A 190 9.03 2.79 12.37
N LEU A 191 9.00 2.26 13.58
CA LEU A 191 10.02 2.42 14.60
C LEU A 191 10.53 1.02 14.97
N PRO A 192 11.81 0.70 14.68
CA PRO A 192 12.37 -0.59 15.10
C PRO A 192 12.29 -0.77 16.61
N VAL A 193 11.83 -1.92 17.06
CA VAL A 193 11.65 -2.24 18.49
C VAL A 193 12.13 -3.65 18.79
N HIS A 194 12.49 -3.88 20.06
CA HIS A 194 12.71 -5.22 20.58
C HIS A 194 11.91 -5.42 21.88
N LYS A 195 11.68 -6.67 22.23
CA LYS A 195 11.12 -7.04 23.50
C LYS A 195 12.25 -7.07 24.54
N GLY A 196 12.10 -6.25 25.59
CA GLY A 196 13.07 -6.15 26.69
C GLY A 196 12.77 -7.10 27.82
#